data_56cb4d7eb70705116a1a2fc6fe8a9971
#
_entry.id   56cb4d7eb70705116a1a2fc6fe8a9971
#
_cell.length_a   1.000
_cell.length_b   1.000
_cell.length_c   1.000
_cell.angle_alpha   90.00
_cell.angle_beta   90.00
_cell.angle_gamma   90.00
#
_symmetry.space_group_name_H-M   'P 1'
#
loop_
_entity.id
_entity.type
_entity.pdbx_description
1 polymer ?
#
loop_
_entity_poly.entity_id
_entity_poly.type
_entity_poly.pdbx_seq_one_letter_code
_entity_poly.pdbx_strand_id
1 'polypeptide(L)'
;RCKWYGYQYSEILRSLMCVYLCGGSCVEDVTTHLMRHLSLHPSLRTCSADTILRAIEELTCQNTTYQSASGRVYDFNTADKMNSLLVNALLATGQLKAGQEYDFDFDHQFIETEKYDAKPTYKKFLGYSPGVAVIGDVIVGIENRDGNTNVRFNQKETLERIFKRLEASGVHVARARMDCGSCSEEIVGMVEAHCKHFYIRANRCSSLYD
;
A
#
# COMPACT_ATOMS: atom_id res chain seq x y z
N ARG A 1 -4.44 -14.09 15.57
CA ARG A 1 -4.27 -14.79 16.86
C ARG A 1 -4.98 -14.01 17.95
N CYS A 2 -5.94 -14.62 18.70
CA CYS A 2 -6.57 -13.96 19.85
C CYS A 2 -5.53 -13.63 20.92
N LYS A 3 -5.58 -12.41 21.45
CA LYS A 3 -4.78 -12.02 22.62
C LYS A 3 -5.50 -12.49 23.88
N TRP A 4 -4.77 -13.12 24.81
CA TRP A 4 -5.35 -13.57 26.08
C TRP A 4 -5.69 -12.41 27.02
N TYR A 5 -4.96 -11.29 26.92
CA TYR A 5 -5.14 -10.09 27.71
C TYR A 5 -5.07 -8.84 26.84
N GLY A 6 -5.71 -7.78 27.29
CA GLY A 6 -5.72 -6.48 26.63
C GLY A 6 -6.79 -6.38 25.54
N TYR A 7 -6.52 -5.52 24.56
CA TYR A 7 -7.39 -5.29 23.40
C TYR A 7 -7.14 -6.32 22.30
N GLN A 8 -8.22 -6.78 21.67
CA GLN A 8 -8.12 -7.59 20.45
C GLN A 8 -7.74 -6.69 19.26
N TYR A 9 -7.09 -7.25 18.25
CA TYR A 9 -6.77 -6.48 17.03
C TYR A 9 -7.99 -5.89 16.34
N SER A 10 -9.14 -6.59 16.38
CA SER A 10 -10.41 -6.06 15.85
C SER A 10 -10.91 -4.81 16.59
N GLU A 11 -10.69 -4.73 17.91
CA GLU A 11 -11.04 -3.56 18.72
C GLU A 11 -10.10 -2.38 18.40
N ILE A 12 -8.81 -2.67 18.24
CA ILE A 12 -7.79 -1.68 17.88
C ILE A 12 -8.03 -1.11 16.48
N LEU A 13 -8.23 -1.97 15.49
CA LEU A 13 -8.53 -1.55 14.12
C LEU A 13 -9.82 -0.75 14.04
N ARG A 14 -10.85 -1.15 14.77
CA ARG A 14 -12.11 -0.40 14.85
C ARG A 14 -11.89 0.99 15.43
N SER A 15 -11.09 1.11 16.50
CA SER A 15 -10.76 2.41 17.09
C SER A 15 -10.04 3.31 16.07
N LEU A 16 -9.10 2.77 15.32
CA LEU A 16 -8.40 3.48 14.24
C LEU A 16 -9.35 3.87 13.11
N MET A 17 -10.23 2.97 12.67
CA MET A 17 -11.23 3.28 11.64
C MET A 17 -12.16 4.40 12.07
N CYS A 18 -12.59 4.42 13.33
CA CYS A 18 -13.44 5.48 13.86
C CYS A 18 -12.78 6.86 13.77
N VAL A 19 -11.45 6.97 13.90
CA VAL A 19 -10.73 8.24 13.70
C VAL A 19 -11.05 8.79 12.32
N TYR A 20 -10.80 8.03 11.27
CA TYR A 20 -10.99 8.49 9.89
C TYR A 20 -12.46 8.65 9.50
N LEU A 21 -13.35 7.77 9.97
CA LEU A 21 -14.79 7.88 9.74
C LEU A 21 -15.40 9.12 10.38
N CYS A 22 -14.82 9.61 11.49
CA CYS A 22 -15.23 10.84 12.15
C CYS A 22 -14.48 12.09 11.67
N GLY A 23 -13.68 11.99 10.60
CA GLY A 23 -12.96 13.10 10.01
C GLY A 23 -11.64 13.45 10.71
N GLY A 24 -11.13 12.58 11.58
CA GLY A 24 -9.82 12.75 12.18
C GLY A 24 -8.68 12.55 11.18
N SER A 25 -7.54 13.15 11.45
CA SER A 25 -6.37 13.14 10.57
C SER A 25 -5.15 12.42 11.19
N CYS A 26 -5.15 12.20 12.49
CA CYS A 26 -4.07 11.54 13.21
C CYS A 26 -4.61 10.56 14.26
N VAL A 27 -3.77 9.63 14.69
CA VAL A 27 -4.17 8.57 15.64
C VAL A 27 -4.54 9.15 17.01
N GLU A 28 -3.91 10.25 17.40
CA GLU A 28 -4.14 10.96 18.67
C GLU A 28 -5.57 11.45 18.82
N ASP A 29 -6.28 11.69 17.70
CA ASP A 29 -7.69 12.11 17.68
C ASP A 29 -8.60 11.11 18.39
N VAL A 30 -8.23 9.81 18.41
CA VAL A 30 -9.01 8.81 19.13
C VAL A 30 -9.07 9.14 20.64
N THR A 31 -7.96 9.52 21.22
CA THR A 31 -7.86 9.84 22.67
C THR A 31 -8.45 11.22 22.96
N THR A 32 -8.13 12.19 22.11
CA THR A 32 -8.48 13.60 22.35
C THR A 32 -9.98 13.86 22.13
N HIS A 33 -10.56 13.27 21.11
CA HIS A 33 -11.91 13.64 20.63
C HIS A 33 -12.93 12.49 20.73
N LEU A 34 -12.53 11.25 20.48
CA LEU A 34 -13.49 10.17 20.24
C LEU A 34 -13.72 9.24 21.44
N MET A 35 -12.69 8.95 22.23
CA MET A 35 -12.74 7.90 23.26
C MET A 35 -13.92 8.09 24.22
N ARG A 36 -14.16 9.31 24.71
CA ARG A 36 -15.26 9.60 25.64
C ARG A 36 -16.64 9.31 25.05
N HIS A 37 -16.81 9.45 23.74
CA HIS A 37 -18.07 9.22 23.04
C HIS A 37 -18.23 7.74 22.67
N LEU A 38 -17.18 7.13 22.16
CA LEU A 38 -17.20 5.71 21.79
C LEU A 38 -17.36 4.79 23.01
N SER A 39 -16.82 5.18 24.18
CA SER A 39 -16.97 4.41 25.42
C SER A 39 -18.40 4.37 25.95
N LEU A 40 -19.29 5.25 25.49
CA LEU A 40 -20.72 5.21 25.86
C LEU A 40 -21.46 4.07 25.14
N HIS A 41 -20.90 3.53 24.07
CA HIS A 41 -21.53 2.43 23.36
C HIS A 41 -21.16 1.09 24.01
N PRO A 42 -22.13 0.29 24.46
CA PRO A 42 -21.86 -0.90 25.31
C PRO A 42 -21.04 -1.99 24.62
N SER A 43 -21.06 -2.05 23.28
CA SER A 43 -20.31 -3.05 22.51
C SER A 43 -19.01 -2.51 21.91
N LEU A 44 -18.63 -1.26 22.17
CA LEU A 44 -17.39 -0.66 21.68
C LEU A 44 -16.37 -0.58 22.81
N ARG A 45 -15.31 -1.36 22.67
CA ARG A 45 -14.11 -1.26 23.50
C ARG A 45 -13.07 -0.43 22.75
N THR A 46 -12.91 0.83 23.14
CA THR A 46 -12.01 1.79 22.50
C THR A 46 -10.67 1.83 23.22
N CYS A 47 -9.58 1.84 22.49
CA CYS A 47 -8.22 1.92 23.03
C CYS A 47 -7.57 3.28 22.76
N SER A 48 -6.52 3.59 23.51
CA SER A 48 -5.74 4.82 23.36
C SER A 48 -4.92 4.84 22.06
N ALA A 49 -4.49 6.04 21.65
CA ALA A 49 -3.58 6.25 20.54
C ALA A 49 -2.29 5.39 20.67
N ASP A 50 -1.67 5.35 21.86
CA ASP A 50 -0.47 4.54 22.08
C ASP A 50 -0.71 3.03 21.86
N THR A 51 -1.91 2.55 22.17
CA THR A 51 -2.26 1.15 21.93
C THR A 51 -2.40 0.87 20.44
N ILE A 52 -2.97 1.81 19.68
CA ILE A 52 -3.09 1.72 18.21
C ILE A 52 -1.69 1.75 17.58
N LEU A 53 -0.84 2.71 17.97
CA LEU A 53 0.51 2.86 17.41
C LEU A 53 1.36 1.61 17.66
N ARG A 54 1.32 1.05 18.89
CA ARG A 54 2.02 -0.22 19.19
C ARG A 54 1.50 -1.39 18.35
N ALA A 55 0.19 -1.46 18.11
CA ALA A 55 -0.37 -2.52 17.27
C ALA A 55 0.00 -2.35 15.79
N ILE A 56 0.08 -1.13 15.29
CA ILE A 56 0.60 -0.84 13.96
C ILE A 56 2.07 -1.30 13.87
N GLU A 57 2.89 -0.99 14.87
CA GLU A 57 4.29 -1.43 14.93
C GLU A 57 4.43 -2.96 14.93
N GLU A 58 3.58 -3.69 15.65
CA GLU A 58 3.53 -5.16 15.61
C GLU A 58 3.19 -5.71 14.20
N LEU A 59 2.48 -4.94 13.40
CA LEU A 59 2.09 -5.30 12.02
C LEU A 59 3.10 -4.84 10.97
N THR A 60 4.08 -4.01 11.32
CA THR A 60 5.10 -3.56 10.39
C THR A 60 5.98 -4.72 9.92
N CYS A 61 6.51 -4.58 8.73
CA CYS A 61 7.57 -5.40 8.20
C CYS A 61 8.89 -4.62 8.32
N GLN A 62 10.00 -5.33 8.45
CA GLN A 62 11.30 -4.68 8.35
C GLN A 62 11.51 -4.15 6.94
N ASN A 63 12.18 -3.00 6.83
CA ASN A 63 12.60 -2.50 5.53
C ASN A 63 13.59 -3.47 4.89
N THR A 64 13.49 -3.61 3.58
CA THR A 64 14.49 -4.28 2.76
C THR A 64 15.34 -3.21 2.10
N THR A 65 16.64 -3.29 2.33
CA THR A 65 17.60 -2.34 1.77
C THR A 65 18.12 -2.88 0.44
N TYR A 66 18.00 -2.08 -0.60
CA TYR A 66 18.51 -2.39 -1.94
C TYR A 66 19.62 -1.42 -2.35
N GLN A 67 20.62 -1.93 -3.06
CA GLN A 67 21.70 -1.12 -3.62
C GLN A 67 21.58 -1.09 -5.15
N SER A 68 21.58 0.12 -5.71
CA SER A 68 21.61 0.31 -7.16
C SER A 68 22.99 0.05 -7.74
N ALA A 69 23.10 -0.11 -9.06
CA ALA A 69 24.36 -0.25 -9.76
C ALA A 69 25.32 0.95 -9.56
N SER A 70 24.77 2.14 -9.27
CA SER A 70 25.56 3.34 -8.93
C SER A 70 26.01 3.41 -7.46
N GLY A 71 25.73 2.37 -6.66
CA GLY A 71 26.06 2.31 -5.23
C GLY A 71 25.10 3.04 -4.31
N ARG A 72 24.03 3.63 -4.83
CA ARG A 72 23.00 4.28 -4.00
C ARG A 72 22.16 3.23 -3.29
N VAL A 73 21.84 3.51 -2.04
CA VAL A 73 21.06 2.63 -1.18
C VAL A 73 19.66 3.20 -1.02
N TYR A 74 18.64 2.32 -1.08
CA TYR A 74 17.24 2.66 -0.93
C TYR A 74 16.55 1.67 0.01
N ASP A 75 15.67 2.16 0.85
CA ASP A 75 14.84 1.35 1.74
C ASP A 75 13.43 1.21 1.19
N PHE A 76 12.97 -0.04 1.13
CA PHE A 76 11.63 -0.42 0.73
C PHE A 76 10.92 -1.13 1.87
N ASN A 77 9.65 -0.82 2.07
CA ASN A 77 8.78 -1.56 2.98
C ASN A 77 7.64 -2.19 2.20
N THR A 78 7.61 -3.51 2.15
CA THR A 78 6.62 -4.29 1.40
C THR A 78 5.23 -4.24 2.04
N ALA A 79 5.14 -3.86 3.30
CA ALA A 79 3.90 -3.83 4.09
C ALA A 79 3.07 -5.14 3.99
N ASP A 80 3.72 -6.30 3.89
CA ASP A 80 3.09 -7.58 3.55
C ASP A 80 1.91 -7.95 4.46
N LYS A 81 2.06 -7.77 5.80
CA LYS A 81 0.97 -8.06 6.75
C LYS A 81 -0.22 -7.15 6.55
N MET A 82 0.04 -5.84 6.31
CA MET A 82 -1.01 -4.84 6.10
C MET A 82 -1.70 -5.04 4.76
N ASN A 83 -0.95 -5.31 3.70
CA ASN A 83 -1.52 -5.62 2.39
C ASN A 83 -2.37 -6.90 2.39
N SER A 84 -1.93 -7.93 3.13
CA SER A 84 -2.71 -9.15 3.30
C SER A 84 -4.00 -8.89 4.08
N LEU A 85 -3.94 -8.08 5.14
CA LEU A 85 -5.11 -7.66 5.90
C LEU A 85 -6.08 -6.86 5.02
N LEU A 86 -5.56 -5.93 4.20
CA LEU A 86 -6.34 -5.10 3.29
C LEU A 86 -7.12 -5.96 2.28
N VAL A 87 -6.46 -6.86 1.55
CA VAL A 87 -7.12 -7.73 0.57
C VAL A 87 -8.16 -8.62 1.23
N ASN A 88 -7.87 -9.20 2.39
CA ASN A 88 -8.83 -10.02 3.14
C ASN A 88 -10.04 -9.20 3.60
N ALA A 89 -9.87 -7.96 4.01
CA ALA A 89 -10.97 -7.06 4.38
C ALA A 89 -11.84 -6.71 3.17
N LEU A 90 -11.23 -6.44 2.01
CA LEU A 90 -11.97 -6.15 0.77
C LEU A 90 -12.81 -7.36 0.31
N LEU A 91 -12.28 -8.57 0.44
CA LEU A 91 -13.03 -9.81 0.17
C LEU A 91 -14.15 -10.01 1.18
N ALA A 92 -13.89 -9.84 2.48
CA ALA A 92 -14.88 -10.02 3.54
C ALA A 92 -16.04 -9.00 3.45
N THR A 93 -15.77 -7.79 2.96
CA THR A 93 -16.80 -6.75 2.75
C THR A 93 -17.48 -6.83 1.38
N GLY A 94 -17.05 -7.75 0.51
CA GLY A 94 -17.60 -7.94 -0.82
C GLY A 94 -17.21 -6.87 -1.84
N GLN A 95 -16.25 -6.01 -1.52
CA GLN A 95 -15.70 -5.04 -2.48
C GLN A 95 -14.84 -5.73 -3.54
N LEU A 96 -14.18 -6.82 -3.17
CA LEU A 96 -13.59 -7.77 -4.10
C LEU A 96 -14.30 -9.13 -3.97
N LYS A 97 -14.28 -9.91 -5.03
CA LYS A 97 -14.87 -11.27 -5.05
C LYS A 97 -13.89 -12.24 -5.68
N ALA A 98 -13.62 -13.34 -5.01
CA ALA A 98 -12.80 -14.42 -5.56
C ALA A 98 -13.47 -14.99 -6.83
N GLY A 99 -12.67 -15.41 -7.79
CA GLY A 99 -13.11 -15.94 -9.08
C GLY A 99 -13.55 -14.86 -10.09
N GLN A 100 -13.44 -13.57 -9.75
CA GLN A 100 -13.75 -12.47 -10.68
C GLN A 100 -12.49 -11.84 -11.25
N GLU A 101 -12.65 -11.23 -12.43
CA GLU A 101 -11.62 -10.51 -13.16
C GLU A 101 -11.82 -9.00 -13.01
N TYR A 102 -10.71 -8.27 -12.88
CA TYR A 102 -10.70 -6.84 -12.60
C TYR A 102 -9.71 -6.08 -13.48
N ASP A 103 -9.96 -4.78 -13.59
CA ASP A 103 -9.00 -3.80 -14.10
C ASP A 103 -8.12 -3.34 -12.96
N PHE A 104 -6.82 -3.30 -13.21
CA PHE A 104 -5.79 -2.99 -12.24
C PHE A 104 -5.01 -1.75 -12.69
N ASP A 105 -4.82 -0.81 -11.81
CA ASP A 105 -4.00 0.37 -12.01
C ASP A 105 -2.83 0.37 -11.03
N PHE A 106 -1.66 0.79 -11.49
CA PHE A 106 -0.49 0.96 -10.64
C PHE A 106 0.21 2.27 -10.95
N ASP A 107 0.50 3.03 -9.91
CA ASP A 107 1.26 4.28 -9.99
C ASP A 107 2.03 4.56 -8.71
N HIS A 108 3.02 5.47 -8.78
CA HIS A 108 3.74 5.95 -7.60
C HIS A 108 3.17 7.28 -7.14
N GLN A 109 2.89 7.34 -5.84
CA GLN A 109 2.41 8.55 -5.19
C GLN A 109 3.54 9.17 -4.36
N PHE A 110 3.63 10.50 -4.33
CA PHE A 110 4.56 11.17 -3.43
C PHE A 110 3.84 11.62 -2.17
N ILE A 111 4.38 11.23 -1.02
CA ILE A 111 3.89 11.65 0.29
C ILE A 111 4.92 12.57 0.91
N GLU A 112 4.59 13.86 0.99
CA GLU A 112 5.42 14.85 1.66
C GLU A 112 5.38 14.64 3.18
N THR A 113 6.53 14.68 3.82
CA THR A 113 6.64 14.49 5.28
C THR A 113 7.97 15.03 5.79
N GLU A 114 7.98 15.48 7.04
CA GLU A 114 9.18 15.95 7.76
C GLU A 114 9.79 14.86 8.66
N LYS A 115 9.43 13.58 8.47
CA LYS A 115 10.03 12.48 9.26
C LYS A 115 11.53 12.40 9.02
N TYR A 116 12.25 11.98 10.06
CA TYR A 116 13.72 11.95 10.08
C TYR A 116 14.34 11.04 8.99
N ASP A 117 13.64 10.04 8.54
CA ASP A 117 14.04 9.07 7.51
C ASP A 117 13.57 9.44 6.10
N ALA A 118 12.76 10.52 5.96
CA ALA A 118 12.30 11.00 4.66
C ALA A 118 13.46 11.44 3.76
N LYS A 119 13.35 11.12 2.46
CA LYS A 119 14.39 11.46 1.47
C LYS A 119 13.90 12.55 0.51
N PRO A 120 14.83 13.37 -0.04
CA PRO A 120 14.46 14.37 -1.03
C PRO A 120 13.84 13.72 -2.28
N THR A 121 12.66 14.18 -2.67
CA THR A 121 12.00 13.74 -3.91
C THR A 121 12.51 14.55 -5.10
N TYR A 122 12.23 14.09 -6.33
CA TYR A 122 12.52 14.91 -7.52
C TYR A 122 11.68 16.19 -7.59
N LYS A 123 10.56 16.24 -6.85
CA LYS A 123 9.71 17.43 -6.70
C LYS A 123 10.23 18.46 -5.69
N LYS A 124 11.44 18.22 -5.13
CA LYS A 124 12.17 19.11 -4.21
C LYS A 124 11.56 19.26 -2.80
N PHE A 125 10.78 18.30 -2.34
CA PHE A 125 10.37 18.18 -0.94
C PHE A 125 10.89 16.86 -0.34
N LEU A 126 10.91 16.76 0.99
CA LEU A 126 11.22 15.53 1.70
C LEU A 126 9.98 14.63 1.72
N GLY A 127 10.16 13.33 1.51
CA GLY A 127 9.01 12.42 1.52
C GLY A 127 9.35 10.98 1.14
N TYR A 128 8.28 10.24 0.89
CA TYR A 128 8.29 8.87 0.38
C TYR A 128 7.67 8.81 -1.01
N SER A 129 7.95 7.72 -1.73
CA SER A 129 7.40 7.45 -3.06
C SER A 129 6.78 6.04 -3.12
N PRO A 130 5.71 5.75 -2.34
CA PRO A 130 5.08 4.45 -2.40
C PRO A 130 4.52 4.12 -3.78
N GLY A 131 4.69 2.85 -4.18
CA GLY A 131 3.93 2.26 -5.26
C GLY A 131 2.54 1.86 -4.75
N VAL A 132 1.50 2.25 -5.45
CA VAL A 132 0.10 2.03 -5.07
C VAL A 132 -0.62 1.28 -6.18
N ALA A 133 -1.22 0.15 -5.83
CA ALA A 133 -2.05 -0.65 -6.71
C ALA A 133 -3.54 -0.46 -6.37
N VAL A 134 -4.36 -0.30 -7.40
CA VAL A 134 -5.79 -0.01 -7.26
C VAL A 134 -6.60 -0.92 -8.17
N ILE A 135 -7.77 -1.35 -7.70
CA ILE A 135 -8.82 -2.01 -8.50
C ILE A 135 -10.10 -1.19 -8.30
N GLY A 136 -10.59 -0.56 -9.39
CA GLY A 136 -11.71 0.38 -9.27
C GLY A 136 -11.39 1.52 -8.30
N ASP A 137 -12.15 1.63 -7.22
CA ASP A 137 -11.98 2.69 -6.22
C ASP A 137 -11.27 2.21 -4.95
N VAL A 138 -10.73 0.98 -4.94
CA VAL A 138 -10.10 0.40 -3.75
C VAL A 138 -8.62 0.13 -3.95
N ILE A 139 -7.81 0.46 -2.93
CA ILE A 139 -6.40 0.13 -2.89
C ILE A 139 -6.27 -1.37 -2.57
N VAL A 140 -5.47 -2.09 -3.36
CA VAL A 140 -5.22 -3.53 -3.20
C VAL A 140 -3.78 -3.85 -2.82
N GLY A 141 -2.91 -2.87 -2.87
CA GLY A 141 -1.51 -3.03 -2.46
C GLY A 141 -0.79 -1.70 -2.35
N ILE A 142 0.08 -1.60 -1.34
CA ILE A 142 0.98 -0.46 -1.15
C ILE A 142 2.35 -1.01 -0.79
N GLU A 143 3.39 -0.48 -1.41
CA GLU A 143 4.77 -0.73 -1.03
C GLU A 143 5.50 0.59 -0.89
N ASN A 144 5.97 0.91 0.33
CA ASN A 144 6.65 2.17 0.58
C ASN A 144 8.10 2.14 0.09
N ARG A 145 8.58 3.27 -0.40
CA ARG A 145 9.92 3.47 -0.93
C ARG A 145 10.44 4.84 -0.52
N ASP A 146 11.76 4.95 -0.42
CA ASP A 146 12.43 6.24 -0.28
C ASP A 146 12.02 7.21 -1.39
N GLY A 147 11.82 8.48 -1.02
CA GLY A 147 11.33 9.53 -1.93
C GLY A 147 12.24 9.82 -3.12
N ASN A 148 13.52 9.48 -3.03
CA ASN A 148 14.52 9.63 -4.09
C ASN A 148 14.69 8.39 -4.98
N THR A 149 13.86 7.36 -4.78
CA THR A 149 13.93 6.14 -5.57
C THR A 149 13.41 6.38 -6.99
N ASN A 150 14.15 5.90 -8.01
CA ASN A 150 13.63 5.86 -9.36
C ASN A 150 12.44 4.90 -9.44
N VAL A 151 11.36 5.29 -10.10
CA VAL A 151 10.12 4.50 -10.19
C VAL A 151 10.34 3.09 -10.75
N ARG A 152 11.28 2.90 -11.67
CA ARG A 152 11.60 1.58 -12.27
C ARG A 152 12.43 0.68 -11.36
N PHE A 153 13.12 1.25 -10.39
CA PHE A 153 14.02 0.48 -9.56
C PHE A 153 13.26 -0.54 -8.72
N ASN A 154 13.48 -1.82 -8.92
CA ASN A 154 12.78 -2.96 -8.30
C ASN A 154 11.24 -2.90 -8.42
N GLN A 155 10.70 -2.25 -9.46
CA GLN A 155 9.25 -2.14 -9.66
C GLN A 155 8.65 -3.49 -10.06
N LYS A 156 9.38 -4.30 -10.81
CA LYS A 156 8.98 -5.66 -11.18
C LYS A 156 8.68 -6.49 -9.94
N GLU A 157 9.58 -6.52 -8.97
CA GLU A 157 9.42 -7.29 -7.74
C GLU A 157 8.23 -6.80 -6.91
N THR A 158 7.98 -5.49 -6.89
CA THR A 158 6.80 -4.90 -6.23
C THR A 158 5.51 -5.39 -6.89
N LEU A 159 5.42 -5.27 -8.20
CA LEU A 159 4.24 -5.70 -8.97
C LEU A 159 4.02 -7.21 -8.83
N GLU A 160 5.08 -8.02 -8.93
CA GLU A 160 5.01 -9.48 -8.78
C GLU A 160 4.47 -9.89 -7.40
N ARG A 161 4.89 -9.22 -6.32
CA ARG A 161 4.32 -9.45 -4.97
C ARG A 161 2.83 -9.13 -4.90
N ILE A 162 2.42 -8.03 -5.54
CA ILE A 162 1.01 -7.61 -5.56
C ILE A 162 0.17 -8.61 -6.36
N PHE A 163 0.57 -8.96 -7.59
CA PHE A 163 -0.14 -9.94 -8.43
C PHE A 163 -0.26 -11.30 -7.74
N LYS A 164 0.83 -11.84 -7.20
CA LYS A 164 0.81 -13.11 -6.46
C LYS A 164 -0.15 -13.09 -5.27
N ARG A 165 -0.25 -11.97 -4.54
CA ARG A 165 -1.19 -11.83 -3.43
C ARG A 165 -2.64 -11.83 -3.90
N LEU A 166 -2.94 -11.12 -4.98
CA LEU A 166 -4.28 -11.11 -5.58
C LEU A 166 -4.67 -12.51 -6.08
N GLU A 167 -3.80 -13.18 -6.82
CA GLU A 167 -3.99 -14.55 -7.32
C GLU A 167 -4.21 -15.55 -6.19
N ALA A 168 -3.38 -15.50 -5.14
CA ALA A 168 -3.53 -16.34 -3.94
C ALA A 168 -4.85 -16.12 -3.23
N SER A 169 -5.48 -14.96 -3.42
CA SER A 169 -6.80 -14.59 -2.90
C SER A 169 -7.95 -14.89 -3.89
N GLY A 170 -7.63 -15.50 -5.03
CA GLY A 170 -8.59 -15.81 -6.09
C GLY A 170 -9.06 -14.59 -6.89
N VAL A 171 -8.38 -13.45 -6.76
CA VAL A 171 -8.67 -12.23 -7.52
C VAL A 171 -7.78 -12.20 -8.76
N HIS A 172 -8.39 -12.09 -9.95
CA HIS A 172 -7.67 -12.13 -11.22
C HIS A 172 -7.66 -10.75 -11.89
N VAL A 173 -6.54 -10.42 -12.52
CA VAL A 173 -6.39 -9.17 -13.27
C VAL A 173 -6.62 -9.46 -14.75
N ALA A 174 -7.67 -8.87 -15.33
CA ALA A 174 -7.93 -8.95 -16.77
C ALA A 174 -7.10 -7.92 -17.55
N ARG A 175 -7.07 -6.69 -17.06
CA ARG A 175 -6.37 -5.56 -17.69
C ARG A 175 -5.53 -4.82 -16.66
N ALA A 176 -4.26 -4.54 -17.01
CA ALA A 176 -3.37 -3.71 -16.19
C ALA A 176 -3.06 -2.39 -16.91
N ARG A 177 -3.14 -1.26 -16.19
CA ARG A 177 -2.81 0.07 -16.71
C ARG A 177 -1.70 0.70 -15.89
N MET A 178 -0.70 1.26 -16.56
CA MET A 178 0.44 1.92 -15.93
C MET A 178 0.94 3.07 -16.80
N ASP A 179 1.64 4.00 -16.16
CA ASP A 179 2.26 5.14 -16.83
C ASP A 179 3.58 4.76 -17.56
N CYS A 180 4.23 5.76 -18.14
CA CYS A 180 5.51 5.58 -18.83
C CYS A 180 6.69 5.25 -17.88
N GLY A 181 6.55 5.50 -16.61
CA GLY A 181 7.52 5.09 -15.59
C GLY A 181 7.68 3.57 -15.53
N SER A 182 6.63 2.83 -15.85
CA SER A 182 6.59 1.36 -15.88
C SER A 182 6.97 0.74 -17.23
N CYS A 183 7.30 1.54 -18.25
CA CYS A 183 7.62 1.02 -19.58
C CYS A 183 9.07 0.51 -19.65
N SER A 184 9.26 -0.77 -19.39
CA SER A 184 10.50 -1.52 -19.61
C SER A 184 10.18 -2.94 -20.01
N GLU A 185 11.06 -3.58 -20.78
CA GLU A 185 10.90 -4.97 -21.25
C GLU A 185 10.64 -5.94 -20.07
N GLU A 186 11.39 -5.78 -18.99
CA GLU A 186 11.29 -6.61 -17.79
C GLU A 186 9.91 -6.48 -17.11
N ILE A 187 9.37 -5.27 -16.99
CA ILE A 187 8.05 -5.02 -16.40
C ILE A 187 6.95 -5.52 -17.33
N VAL A 188 7.06 -5.24 -18.64
CA VAL A 188 6.08 -5.71 -19.64
C VAL A 188 5.98 -7.23 -19.61
N GLY A 189 7.10 -7.94 -19.67
CA GLY A 189 7.11 -9.42 -19.62
C GLY A 189 6.53 -9.99 -18.33
N MET A 190 6.76 -9.33 -17.19
CA MET A 190 6.15 -9.74 -15.92
C MET A 190 4.64 -9.50 -15.93
N VAL A 191 4.18 -8.33 -16.37
CA VAL A 191 2.74 -8.01 -16.41
C VAL A 191 1.99 -8.93 -17.38
N GLU A 192 2.57 -9.24 -18.54
CA GLU A 192 2.00 -10.18 -19.52
C GLU A 192 1.79 -11.59 -18.94
N ALA A 193 2.63 -12.00 -18.00
CA ALA A 193 2.48 -13.30 -17.32
C ALA A 193 1.31 -13.35 -16.33
N HIS A 194 0.78 -12.19 -15.89
CA HIS A 194 -0.22 -12.09 -14.82
C HIS A 194 -1.58 -11.53 -15.27
N CYS A 195 -1.70 -10.97 -16.47
CA CYS A 195 -2.96 -10.42 -16.95
C CYS A 195 -3.18 -10.70 -18.45
N LYS A 196 -4.44 -10.64 -18.89
CA LYS A 196 -4.80 -10.89 -20.30
C LYS A 196 -4.40 -9.76 -21.24
N HIS A 197 -4.51 -8.53 -20.75
CA HIS A 197 -4.21 -7.31 -21.51
C HIS A 197 -3.51 -6.30 -20.63
N PHE A 198 -2.64 -5.50 -21.21
CA PHE A 198 -2.02 -4.39 -20.51
C PHE A 198 -1.95 -3.12 -21.37
N TYR A 199 -1.94 -1.98 -20.70
CA TYR A 199 -1.84 -0.65 -21.32
C TYR A 199 -0.75 0.12 -20.56
N ILE A 200 0.46 0.10 -21.10
CA ILE A 200 1.61 0.81 -20.54
C ILE A 200 2.03 1.88 -21.54
N ARG A 201 2.01 3.14 -21.09
CA ARG A 201 2.41 4.25 -21.95
C ARG A 201 3.89 4.10 -22.30
N ALA A 202 4.21 4.06 -23.60
CA ALA A 202 5.59 4.03 -24.04
C ALA A 202 6.32 5.36 -23.73
N ASN A 203 7.62 5.27 -23.47
CA ASN A 203 8.45 6.47 -23.39
C ASN A 203 8.54 7.13 -24.76
N ARG A 204 8.54 8.46 -24.79
CA ARG A 204 8.88 9.20 -25.99
C ARG A 204 10.34 8.95 -26.32
N CYS A 205 10.62 8.27 -27.41
CA CYS A 205 11.95 8.16 -28.00
C CYS A 205 11.85 8.39 -29.52
N SER A 206 12.85 9.01 -30.08
CA SER A 206 12.88 9.35 -31.54
C SER A 206 12.71 8.10 -32.40
N SER A 207 13.29 6.98 -32.01
CA SER A 207 13.18 5.70 -32.74
C SER A 207 11.79 5.07 -32.79
N LEU A 208 10.81 5.63 -32.10
CA LEU A 208 9.40 5.19 -32.20
C LEU A 208 8.61 6.01 -33.23
N TYR A 209 9.22 7.03 -33.84
CA TYR A 209 8.57 7.95 -34.79
C TYR A 209 9.19 7.91 -36.18
N ASP A 210 10.23 7.10 -36.35
CA ASP A 210 10.86 6.76 -37.64
C ASP A 210 10.25 5.45 -38.21
#